data_ed0c1566c441453f5a1350b2eff84dac
#
_entry.id   ed0c1566c441453f5a1350b2eff84dac
#
_cell.length_a   1.000
_cell.length_b   1.000
_cell.length_c   1.000
_cell.angle_alpha   90.00
_cell.angle_beta   90.00
_cell.angle_gamma   90.00
#
_symmetry.space_group_name_H-M   'P 1'
#
loop_
_entity.id
_entity.type
_entity.pdbx_description
1 polymer ?
#
loop_
_entity_poly.entity_id
_entity_poly.type
_entity_poly.pdbx_seq_one_letter_code
_entity_poly.pdbx_strand_id
1 'polypeptide(L)'
;MDQSYLVNLPIFKSLFRGREDIFAQRWEKGGKAGYSPQYDYDPYQYRLHKMKGGTIQNYADKQPRALSDEQIVKHLNGEQFIGIYPLLKDNTSWFIAADFDKANWIEECRSFLTFFHDHGLPAYLERSRSGKIQPGTPQPAKGHRPATEYDPQ
;
A
#
# COMPACT_ATOMS: atom_id res chain seq x y z
N MET A 1 15.62 19.54 3.53
CA MET A 1 14.86 18.28 3.69
C MET A 1 14.33 18.26 5.10
N ASP A 2 13.03 18.22 5.26
CA ASP A 2 12.40 18.21 6.58
C ASP A 2 12.72 16.86 7.26
N GLN A 3 13.40 16.90 8.40
CA GLN A 3 13.82 15.70 9.14
C GLN A 3 12.64 14.92 9.78
N SER A 4 11.43 15.46 9.75
CA SER A 4 10.25 14.82 10.37
C SER A 4 9.90 13.46 9.78
N TYR A 5 10.24 13.23 8.51
CA TYR A 5 9.95 11.96 7.82
C TYR A 5 10.88 10.81 8.22
N LEU A 6 12.11 11.12 8.62
CA LEU A 6 13.06 10.10 9.07
C LEU A 6 12.64 9.46 10.41
N VAL A 7 11.88 10.19 11.23
CA VAL A 7 11.33 9.66 12.49
C VAL A 7 10.21 8.67 12.25
N ASN A 8 9.44 8.84 11.17
CA ASN A 8 8.27 8.02 10.88
C ASN A 8 8.59 6.76 10.06
N LEU A 9 9.76 6.70 9.42
CA LEU A 9 10.15 5.57 8.57
C LEU A 9 10.17 4.22 9.31
N PRO A 10 10.78 4.09 10.50
CA PRO A 10 10.76 2.83 11.25
C PRO A 10 9.34 2.42 11.66
N ILE A 11 8.51 3.37 12.06
CA ILE A 11 7.11 3.13 12.42
C ILE A 11 6.35 2.64 11.19
N PHE A 12 6.48 3.32 10.06
CA PHE A 12 5.85 2.91 8.81
C PHE A 12 6.25 1.48 8.42
N LYS A 13 7.55 1.17 8.45
CA LYS A 13 8.05 -0.18 8.13
C LYS A 13 7.54 -1.24 9.10
N SER A 14 7.32 -0.91 10.37
CA SER A 14 6.79 -1.84 11.36
C SER A 14 5.32 -2.17 11.15
N LEU A 15 4.53 -1.18 10.72
CA LEU A 15 3.07 -1.31 10.49
C LEU A 15 2.76 -1.97 9.14
N PHE A 16 3.58 -1.71 8.11
CA PHE A 16 3.36 -2.17 6.74
C PHE A 16 4.45 -3.15 6.30
N ARG A 17 4.58 -4.24 7.04
CA ARG A 17 5.53 -5.30 6.69
C ARG A 17 4.97 -6.14 5.56
N GLY A 18 5.71 -6.21 4.46
CA GLY A 18 5.34 -7.00 3.30
C GLY A 18 6.57 -7.43 2.51
N ARG A 19 6.39 -7.73 1.23
CA ARG A 19 7.52 -8.02 0.35
C ARG A 19 8.40 -6.78 0.20
N GLU A 20 9.71 -6.97 0.35
CA GLU A 20 10.71 -5.93 0.15
C GLU A 20 11.40 -6.05 -1.22
N ASP A 21 11.27 -7.19 -1.88
CA ASP A 21 11.88 -7.46 -3.19
C ASP A 21 11.13 -6.83 -4.36
N ILE A 22 9.89 -6.38 -4.14
CA ILE A 22 9.06 -5.74 -5.16
C ILE A 22 8.02 -4.82 -4.49
N PHE A 23 7.69 -3.72 -5.14
CA PHE A 23 6.57 -2.86 -4.77
C PHE A 23 5.74 -2.48 -5.99
N ALA A 24 4.52 -2.01 -5.78
CA ALA A 24 3.71 -1.42 -6.82
C ALA A 24 3.77 0.10 -6.75
N GLN A 25 3.70 0.77 -7.90
CA GLN A 25 3.60 2.23 -7.99
C GLN A 25 2.29 2.62 -8.67
N ARG A 26 1.65 3.66 -8.13
CA ARG A 26 0.45 4.24 -8.72
C ARG A 26 0.81 4.96 -10.02
N TRP A 27 -0.05 4.77 -11.01
CA TRP A 27 -0.01 5.51 -12.28
C TRP A 27 -1.38 6.12 -12.56
N GLU A 28 -1.37 7.23 -13.29
CA GLU A 28 -2.56 7.89 -13.81
C GLU A 28 -2.34 8.22 -15.30
N LYS A 29 -3.27 7.78 -16.14
CA LYS A 29 -3.19 8.02 -17.57
C LYS A 29 -4.57 8.01 -18.22
N GLY A 30 -4.93 9.08 -18.95
CA GLY A 30 -6.17 9.16 -19.71
C GLY A 30 -7.42 8.98 -18.83
N GLY A 31 -7.45 9.59 -17.65
CA GLY A 31 -8.57 9.48 -16.71
C GLY A 31 -8.67 8.14 -15.96
N LYS A 32 -7.74 7.24 -16.22
CA LYS A 32 -7.63 5.95 -15.51
C LYS A 32 -6.46 6.00 -14.53
N ALA A 33 -6.60 5.32 -13.41
CA ALA A 33 -5.55 5.15 -12.43
C ALA A 33 -5.47 3.68 -11.98
N GLY A 34 -4.29 3.26 -11.53
CA GLY A 34 -4.08 1.90 -11.02
C GLY A 34 -2.70 1.77 -10.42
N TYR A 35 -2.38 0.57 -9.99
CA TYR A 35 -1.07 0.21 -9.48
C TYR A 35 -0.42 -0.83 -10.38
N SER A 36 0.87 -0.71 -10.61
CA SER A 36 1.64 -1.69 -11.36
C SER A 36 2.93 -2.05 -10.62
N PRO A 37 3.33 -3.33 -10.65
CA PRO A 37 4.60 -3.75 -10.08
C PRO A 37 5.76 -3.04 -10.78
N GLN A 38 6.78 -2.69 -10.01
CA GLN A 38 7.97 -2.02 -10.52
C GLN A 38 9.07 -3.03 -10.84
N TYR A 39 9.71 -2.81 -11.98
CA TYR A 39 10.79 -3.65 -12.48
C TYR A 39 11.96 -2.80 -12.97
N ASP A 40 13.15 -3.30 -12.78
CA ASP A 40 14.36 -2.84 -13.43
C ASP A 40 14.59 -3.66 -14.71
N TYR A 41 14.89 -2.98 -15.79
CA TYR A 41 15.15 -3.58 -17.09
C TYR A 41 15.91 -2.60 -17.98
N ASP A 42 16.53 -3.11 -19.05
CA ASP A 42 17.12 -2.28 -20.09
C ASP A 42 16.01 -1.60 -20.93
N PRO A 43 15.91 -0.25 -20.93
CA PRO A 43 14.85 0.46 -21.65
C PRO A 43 14.88 0.24 -23.17
N TYR A 44 16.09 0.08 -23.76
CA TYR A 44 16.22 -0.14 -25.18
C TYR A 44 15.73 -1.54 -25.58
N GLN A 45 16.15 -2.56 -24.88
CA GLN A 45 15.71 -3.94 -25.11
C GLN A 45 14.20 -4.09 -24.89
N TYR A 46 13.67 -3.47 -23.84
CA TYR A 46 12.23 -3.47 -23.60
C TYR A 46 11.45 -2.74 -24.72
N ARG A 47 12.00 -1.64 -25.28
CA ARG A 47 11.39 -0.96 -26.43
C ARG A 47 11.32 -1.86 -27.64
N LEU A 48 12.38 -2.61 -27.96
CA LEU A 48 12.39 -3.59 -29.06
C LEU A 48 11.36 -4.71 -28.83
N HIS A 49 11.23 -5.20 -27.59
CA HIS A 49 10.22 -6.17 -27.21
C HIS A 49 8.80 -5.63 -27.46
N LYS A 50 8.53 -4.40 -27.06
CA LYS A 50 7.24 -3.72 -27.30
C LYS A 50 6.91 -3.57 -28.79
N MET A 51 7.89 -3.23 -29.62
CA MET A 51 7.69 -3.11 -31.09
C MET A 51 7.27 -4.43 -31.73
N LYS A 52 7.60 -5.58 -31.10
CA LYS A 52 7.17 -6.92 -31.51
C LYS A 52 5.84 -7.34 -30.88
N GLY A 53 5.09 -6.41 -30.27
CA GLY A 53 3.82 -6.71 -29.58
C GLY A 53 3.95 -7.24 -28.15
N GLY A 54 5.16 -7.22 -27.57
CA GLY A 54 5.39 -7.67 -26.19
C GLY A 54 4.87 -6.68 -25.14
N THR A 55 4.72 -7.18 -23.93
CA THR A 55 4.28 -6.43 -22.75
C THR A 55 5.27 -6.62 -21.60
N ILE A 56 5.15 -5.80 -20.55
CA ILE A 56 6.02 -5.98 -19.37
C ILE A 56 5.78 -7.32 -18.67
N GLN A 57 4.58 -7.88 -18.77
CA GLN A 57 4.24 -9.16 -18.16
C GLN A 57 5.06 -10.30 -18.76
N ASN A 58 5.20 -10.32 -20.10
CA ASN A 58 5.90 -11.38 -20.84
C ASN A 58 7.36 -11.02 -21.21
N TYR A 59 7.90 -9.92 -20.67
CA TYR A 59 9.30 -9.56 -20.86
C TYR A 59 10.19 -10.35 -19.89
N ALA A 60 11.10 -11.19 -20.42
CA ALA A 60 11.91 -12.10 -19.60
C ALA A 60 13.02 -11.37 -18.82
N ASP A 61 13.68 -10.38 -19.45
CA ASP A 61 14.86 -9.70 -18.90
C ASP A 61 14.48 -8.52 -17.98
N LYS A 62 13.51 -8.74 -17.09
CA LYS A 62 13.14 -7.80 -16.04
C LYS A 62 13.44 -8.38 -14.68
N GLN A 63 13.87 -7.52 -13.75
CA GLN A 63 14.06 -7.89 -12.35
C GLN A 63 13.08 -7.09 -11.47
N PRO A 64 12.47 -7.68 -10.45
CA PRO A 64 11.67 -6.91 -9.49
C PRO A 64 12.51 -5.79 -8.88
N ARG A 65 11.93 -4.59 -8.78
CA ARG A 65 12.58 -3.47 -8.10
C ARG A 65 12.29 -3.53 -6.62
N ALA A 66 13.34 -3.58 -5.81
CA ALA A 66 13.24 -3.63 -4.36
C ALA A 66 12.59 -2.35 -3.78
N LEU A 67 11.82 -2.53 -2.71
CA LEU A 67 11.27 -1.44 -1.92
C LEU A 67 12.36 -0.90 -1.01
N SER A 68 13.03 0.18 -1.42
CA SER A 68 14.05 0.86 -0.61
C SER A 68 13.43 1.90 0.32
N ASP A 69 14.19 2.31 1.34
CA ASP A 69 13.82 3.40 2.23
C ASP A 69 13.57 4.71 1.47
N GLU A 70 14.32 4.97 0.40
CA GLU A 70 14.11 6.12 -0.49
C GLU A 70 12.70 6.12 -1.10
N GLN A 71 12.21 4.95 -1.54
CA GLN A 71 10.87 4.83 -2.13
C GLN A 71 9.78 5.09 -1.07
N ILE A 72 10.00 4.62 0.16
CA ILE A 72 9.08 4.88 1.27
C ILE A 72 9.09 6.37 1.63
N VAL A 73 10.26 7.01 1.72
CA VAL A 73 10.37 8.45 2.00
C VAL A 73 9.66 9.27 0.92
N LYS A 74 9.83 8.96 -0.35
CA LYS A 74 9.09 9.62 -1.45
C LYS A 74 7.57 9.46 -1.30
N HIS A 75 7.12 8.31 -0.83
CA HIS A 75 5.70 8.07 -0.54
C HIS A 75 5.21 8.93 0.64
N LEU A 76 5.94 8.96 1.73
CA LEU A 76 5.61 9.76 2.91
C LEU A 76 5.60 11.26 2.60
N ASN A 77 6.47 11.72 1.71
CA ASN A 77 6.51 13.11 1.21
C ASN A 77 5.38 13.43 0.21
N GLY A 78 4.63 12.43 -0.24
CA GLY A 78 3.58 12.60 -1.25
C GLY A 78 4.11 12.80 -2.68
N GLU A 79 5.39 12.53 -2.94
CA GLU A 79 6.01 12.61 -4.26
C GLU A 79 5.57 11.45 -5.17
N GLN A 80 5.24 10.32 -4.57
CA GLN A 80 4.71 9.14 -5.26
C GLN A 80 3.74 8.36 -4.36
N PHE A 81 2.93 7.49 -4.95
CA PHE A 81 2.10 6.55 -4.20
C PHE A 81 2.58 5.13 -4.51
N ILE A 82 2.97 4.42 -3.46
CA ILE A 82 3.38 3.02 -3.55
C ILE A 82 2.33 2.11 -2.93
N GLY A 83 2.29 0.87 -3.39
CA GLY A 83 1.55 -0.24 -2.79
C GLY A 83 2.52 -1.35 -2.43
N ILE A 84 2.32 -1.95 -1.29
CA ILE A 84 3.09 -3.11 -0.84
C ILE A 84 2.32 -4.40 -1.13
N TYR A 85 3.06 -5.49 -1.28
CA TYR A 85 2.49 -6.83 -1.39
C TYR A 85 2.53 -7.48 0.01
N PRO A 86 1.37 -7.60 0.70
CA PRO A 86 1.34 -8.16 2.05
C PRO A 86 1.65 -9.66 2.08
N LEU A 87 1.29 -10.39 1.02
CA LEU A 87 1.55 -11.83 0.93
C LEU A 87 3.02 -12.09 0.61
N LEU A 88 3.73 -12.75 1.51
CA LEU A 88 5.13 -13.12 1.37
C LEU A 88 5.30 -14.34 0.46
N LYS A 89 6.55 -14.66 0.08
CA LYS A 89 6.86 -15.80 -0.81
C LYS A 89 6.54 -17.16 -0.21
N ASP A 90 6.48 -17.25 1.11
CA ASP A 90 6.13 -18.44 1.88
C ASP A 90 4.62 -18.56 2.17
N ASN A 91 3.80 -17.72 1.54
CA ASN A 91 2.35 -17.61 1.73
C ASN A 91 1.93 -17.15 3.13
N THR A 92 2.80 -16.51 3.89
CA THR A 92 2.45 -15.83 5.14
C THR A 92 2.18 -14.35 4.92
N SER A 93 1.57 -13.69 5.92
CA SER A 93 1.34 -12.24 5.92
C SER A 93 1.46 -11.68 7.33
N TRP A 94 1.98 -10.46 7.46
CA TRP A 94 2.10 -9.76 8.73
C TRP A 94 0.84 -9.00 9.13
N PHE A 95 -0.04 -8.72 8.19
CA PHE A 95 -1.30 -8.03 8.43
C PHE A 95 -2.35 -8.45 7.40
N ILE A 96 -3.60 -8.21 7.75
CA ILE A 96 -4.75 -8.37 6.88
C ILE A 96 -5.36 -6.98 6.67
N ALA A 97 -5.68 -6.66 5.43
CA ALA A 97 -6.48 -5.48 5.09
C ALA A 97 -7.87 -5.94 4.63
N ALA A 98 -8.90 -5.35 5.20
CA ALA A 98 -10.28 -5.55 4.79
C ALA A 98 -10.86 -4.24 4.26
N ASP A 99 -11.60 -4.29 3.16
CA ASP A 99 -12.25 -3.13 2.53
C ASP A 99 -13.77 -3.23 2.69
N PHE A 100 -14.38 -2.20 3.27
CA PHE A 100 -15.82 -2.10 3.48
C PHE A 100 -16.38 -1.01 2.58
N ASP A 101 -16.95 -1.37 1.44
CA ASP A 101 -17.42 -0.43 0.42
C ASP A 101 -18.91 -0.56 0.06
N LYS A 102 -19.63 -1.51 0.67
CA LYS A 102 -21.05 -1.77 0.44
C LYS A 102 -21.94 -0.83 1.25
N ALA A 103 -23.26 -0.89 1.02
CA ALA A 103 -24.22 0.00 1.65
C ALA A 103 -24.25 -0.07 3.19
N ASN A 104 -23.97 -1.24 3.77
CA ASN A 104 -23.92 -1.50 5.21
C ASN A 104 -22.50 -1.49 5.81
N TRP A 105 -21.55 -0.86 5.13
CA TRP A 105 -20.13 -0.87 5.51
C TRP A 105 -19.85 -0.45 6.97
N ILE A 106 -20.67 0.47 7.53
CA ILE A 106 -20.48 0.93 8.92
C ILE A 106 -20.72 -0.21 9.91
N GLU A 107 -21.80 -0.97 9.72
CA GLU A 107 -22.18 -2.07 10.61
C GLU A 107 -21.20 -3.24 10.46
N GLU A 108 -20.81 -3.55 9.22
CA GLU A 108 -19.79 -4.57 8.94
C GLU A 108 -18.45 -4.20 9.57
N CYS A 109 -18.03 -2.94 9.46
CA CYS A 109 -16.80 -2.44 10.05
C CYS A 109 -16.83 -2.51 11.59
N ARG A 110 -17.95 -2.09 12.22
CA ARG A 110 -18.13 -2.19 13.69
C ARG A 110 -18.03 -3.65 14.15
N SER A 111 -18.74 -4.54 13.51
CA SER A 111 -18.72 -5.98 13.84
C SER A 111 -17.31 -6.55 13.72
N PHE A 112 -16.58 -6.16 12.68
CA PHE A 112 -15.19 -6.55 12.48
C PHE A 112 -14.29 -6.05 13.61
N LEU A 113 -14.36 -4.76 13.95
CA LEU A 113 -13.55 -4.18 15.03
C LEU A 113 -13.87 -4.80 16.39
N THR A 114 -15.17 -5.00 16.69
CA THR A 114 -15.60 -5.65 17.93
C THR A 114 -15.05 -7.06 18.02
N PHE A 115 -15.13 -7.85 16.95
CA PHE A 115 -14.58 -9.21 16.93
C PHE A 115 -13.07 -9.22 17.24
N PHE A 116 -12.29 -8.34 16.62
CA PHE A 116 -10.85 -8.26 16.84
C PHE A 116 -10.52 -7.81 18.26
N HIS A 117 -11.26 -6.81 18.79
CA HIS A 117 -11.12 -6.35 20.16
C HIS A 117 -11.40 -7.47 21.17
N ASP A 118 -12.50 -8.20 21.01
CA ASP A 118 -12.92 -9.27 21.92
C ASP A 118 -11.92 -10.45 21.95
N HIS A 119 -11.13 -10.60 20.87
CA HIS A 119 -10.08 -11.61 20.77
C HIS A 119 -8.67 -11.08 21.10
N GLY A 120 -8.56 -9.83 21.59
CA GLY A 120 -7.27 -9.22 21.93
C GLY A 120 -6.34 -9.00 20.72
N LEU A 121 -6.91 -8.88 19.52
CA LEU A 121 -6.17 -8.67 18.29
C LEU A 121 -6.18 -7.18 17.92
N PRO A 122 -5.02 -6.57 17.60
CA PRO A 122 -4.98 -5.17 17.19
C PRO A 122 -5.65 -5.00 15.82
N ALA A 123 -6.58 -4.05 15.73
CA ALA A 123 -7.19 -3.64 14.49
C ALA A 123 -7.20 -2.11 14.40
N TYR A 124 -6.87 -1.58 13.23
CA TYR A 124 -6.82 -0.14 12.97
C TYR A 124 -7.79 0.20 11.85
N LEU A 125 -8.43 1.36 11.97
CA LEU A 125 -9.40 1.86 11.01
C LEU A 125 -8.80 3.01 10.22
N GLU A 126 -8.93 2.95 8.91
CA GLU A 126 -8.54 4.03 8.03
C GLU A 126 -9.67 4.44 7.09
N ARG A 127 -9.80 5.73 6.85
CA ARG A 127 -10.74 6.26 5.87
C ARG A 127 -10.05 6.50 4.54
N SER A 128 -10.52 5.81 3.49
CA SER A 128 -9.98 5.98 2.15
C SER A 128 -10.30 7.35 1.56
N ARG A 129 -9.58 7.74 0.50
CA ARG A 129 -9.76 8.99 -0.25
C ARG A 129 -11.19 9.21 -0.78
N SER A 130 -11.88 8.13 -1.12
CA SER A 130 -13.26 8.15 -1.61
C SER A 130 -14.30 8.40 -0.51
N GLY A 131 -13.86 8.61 0.73
CA GLY A 131 -14.74 8.78 1.89
C GLY A 131 -15.23 7.47 2.50
N LYS A 132 -14.86 6.34 1.92
CA LYS A 132 -15.11 5.00 2.46
C LYS A 132 -14.02 4.64 3.47
N ILE A 133 -14.36 3.81 4.45
CA ILE A 133 -13.43 3.41 5.50
C ILE A 133 -12.75 2.10 5.09
N GLN A 134 -11.41 2.05 5.21
CA GLN A 134 -10.61 0.84 5.03
C GLN A 134 -9.90 0.55 6.35
N PRO A 135 -10.11 -0.60 6.98
CA PRO A 135 -9.32 -1.02 8.12
C PRO A 135 -7.93 -1.49 7.64
N GLY A 136 -6.89 -0.95 8.23
CA GLY A 136 -5.56 -1.54 8.17
C GLY A 136 -4.48 -0.91 7.31
N THR A 137 -4.71 0.21 6.61
CA THR A 137 -3.64 0.88 5.86
C THR A 137 -3.47 2.35 6.27
N PRO A 138 -2.33 2.78 6.87
CA PRO A 138 -2.06 4.20 7.13
C PRO A 138 -1.93 5.00 5.84
N GLN A 139 -2.50 6.21 5.82
CA GLN A 139 -2.33 7.15 4.71
C GLN A 139 -1.17 8.11 4.93
N PRO A 140 -0.50 8.60 3.85
CA PRO A 140 0.50 9.65 3.98
C PRO A 140 -0.15 10.96 4.45
N ALA A 141 0.54 11.60 5.38
CA ALA A 141 0.11 12.83 6.03
C ALA A 141 -0.04 14.00 5.05
N LYS A 142 -1.29 14.34 4.71
CA LYS A 142 -1.71 15.72 4.48
C LYS A 142 -2.92 15.95 5.38
N GLY A 143 -2.66 16.53 6.57
CA GLY A 143 -3.72 17.02 7.46
C GLY A 143 -4.43 15.93 8.26
N HIS A 144 -3.74 14.90 8.69
CA HIS A 144 -4.33 13.83 9.47
C HIS A 144 -4.47 14.21 10.95
N ARG A 145 -5.71 14.14 11.44
CA ARG A 145 -5.94 13.83 12.86
C ARG A 145 -5.64 12.34 13.03
N PRO A 146 -4.89 11.94 14.09
CA PRO A 146 -4.73 10.54 14.43
C PRO A 146 -6.11 9.90 14.54
N ALA A 147 -6.25 8.66 14.08
CA ALA A 147 -7.44 7.88 14.31
C ALA A 147 -7.74 7.90 15.80
N THR A 148 -8.85 8.49 16.18
CA THR A 148 -9.31 8.48 17.56
C THR A 148 -9.53 7.02 17.94
N GLU A 149 -8.90 6.62 19.02
CA GLU A 149 -9.15 5.35 19.70
C GLU A 149 -10.67 5.15 19.77
N TYR A 150 -11.14 4.04 19.20
CA TYR A 150 -12.55 3.70 19.23
C TYR A 150 -12.94 3.43 20.69
N ASP A 151 -13.73 4.33 21.29
CA ASP A 151 -14.35 4.16 22.60
C ASP A 151 -15.76 3.53 22.40
N PRO A 152 -15.93 2.27 22.77
CA PRO A 152 -17.22 1.61 22.70
C PRO A 152 -18.11 2.06 23.86
N GLN A 153 -18.87 3.13 23.69
CA GLN A 153 -20.04 3.41 24.51
C GLN A 153 -21.31 2.99 23.78
#